data_6f7ec84a89ccccfdb28d93ac7f13ae3c
#
_entry.id   6f7ec84a89ccccfdb28d93ac7f13ae3c
#
_cell.length_a   1.000
_cell.length_b   1.000
_cell.length_c   1.000
_cell.angle_alpha   90.00
_cell.angle_beta   90.00
_cell.angle_gamma   90.00
#
_symmetry.space_group_name_H-M   'P 1'
#
loop_
_entity.id
_entity.type
_entity.pdbx_description
1 polymer ?
#
loop_
_entity_poly.entity_id
_entity_poly.type
_entity_poly.pdbx_seq_one_letter_code
_entity_poly.pdbx_strand_id
1 'polypeptide(L)'
;MNMNELIIFDTTLRDGEQSPGASMTQEEKLRIAKQLEKLGVNVIEAGFAAASPGDFSSINAISKIINKSTVCSLARALESDIKKAGQAIEPAKHKRIHTFIATSKIHMENKLRMSPEQVLNRGVEAVKWALEYTDDVEFSAEDAVRSDVNFLIEIFDAVIKAGAKTINVPDTVGYSIPKSWGNLMNELISKVPNSQDVIWSTHCHNDLGMAVANSLSAVQNGARQVECTINGLGERAGNASLEEIVMSIKTRKDIFNLETKINTEQIVTTSKLVSNITGYPVQPNKAIVGANAFAHESGIHQDGVLKHRETYEIMRAQDVGWGDNKISLGKLSGRNAFKNRLVELGIELDSDEVLNSTFDRFKALADKKSEIYDEDIHALVTEEFVSVAVDRFKLISLKSITDTQKKPFAEIEISVDGELKNAKAEGGGPVDATFKAIELIAKSNTELLLYSVNNITSGTDSKGQVTVRLAKGGRVVNGLGSDTDIVIASSMAYLNALNKLVSKAERAHPQV
;
A
#
# COMPACT_ATOMS: atom_id res chain seq x y z
N MET A 1 -16.90 3.90 -23.88
CA MET A 1 -16.14 2.94 -23.08
C MET A 1 -16.37 1.54 -23.60
N ASN A 2 -15.36 0.67 -23.52
CA ASN A 2 -15.57 -0.74 -23.81
C ASN A 2 -16.40 -1.36 -22.67
N MET A 3 -17.64 -1.76 -22.92
CA MET A 3 -18.56 -2.28 -21.90
C MET A 3 -18.03 -3.56 -21.22
N ASN A 4 -16.99 -4.17 -21.76
CA ASN A 4 -16.37 -5.39 -21.24
C ASN A 4 -15.11 -5.11 -20.38
N GLU A 5 -14.79 -3.86 -20.10
CA GLU A 5 -13.63 -3.51 -19.26
C GLU A 5 -14.07 -3.23 -17.81
N LEU A 6 -13.37 -3.86 -16.84
CA LEU A 6 -13.44 -3.51 -15.44
C LEU A 6 -12.31 -2.55 -15.11
N ILE A 7 -12.66 -1.36 -14.62
CA ILE A 7 -11.73 -0.33 -14.19
C ILE A 7 -11.18 -0.72 -12.81
N ILE A 8 -9.87 -0.75 -12.69
CA ILE A 8 -9.17 -0.95 -11.42
C ILE A 8 -8.72 0.41 -10.90
N PHE A 9 -9.31 0.80 -9.78
CA PHE A 9 -8.97 2.00 -9.03
C PHE A 9 -8.15 1.58 -7.82
N ASP A 10 -6.86 1.93 -7.82
CA ASP A 10 -5.97 1.61 -6.71
C ASP A 10 -5.93 2.76 -5.70
N THR A 11 -6.24 2.46 -4.44
CA THR A 11 -6.18 3.41 -3.32
C THR A 11 -5.07 3.06 -2.30
N THR A 12 -4.04 2.32 -2.71
CA THR A 12 -2.90 1.96 -1.85
C THR A 12 -2.21 3.20 -1.27
N LEU A 13 -2.07 4.28 -2.06
CA LEU A 13 -1.41 5.52 -1.65
C LEU A 13 -2.30 6.47 -0.85
N ARG A 14 -3.59 6.16 -0.69
CA ARG A 14 -4.54 6.94 0.11
C ARG A 14 -5.08 6.12 1.27
N ASP A 15 -6.00 5.16 1.03
CA ASP A 15 -6.61 4.32 2.07
C ASP A 15 -5.59 3.31 2.62
N GLY A 16 -4.78 2.72 1.75
CA GLY A 16 -3.68 1.85 2.17
C GLY A 16 -2.71 2.53 3.14
N GLU A 17 -2.39 3.81 2.90
CA GLU A 17 -1.53 4.58 3.80
C GLU A 17 -2.19 4.92 5.15
N GLN A 18 -3.51 4.84 5.24
CA GLN A 18 -4.24 5.04 6.50
C GLN A 18 -4.10 3.86 7.46
N SER A 19 -3.60 2.72 7.00
CA SER A 19 -3.21 1.62 7.91
C SER A 19 -2.21 2.12 8.96
N PRO A 20 -2.43 1.86 10.26
CA PRO A 20 -1.53 2.33 11.31
C PRO A 20 -0.09 1.87 11.07
N GLY A 21 0.83 2.79 10.82
CA GLY A 21 2.24 2.51 10.53
C GLY A 21 2.62 2.27 9.08
N ALA A 22 1.69 2.36 8.12
CA ALA A 22 1.96 2.27 6.68
C ALA A 22 2.36 3.61 6.04
N SER A 23 2.71 4.62 6.84
CA SER A 23 3.10 5.94 6.33
C SER A 23 4.32 5.87 5.42
N MET A 24 4.24 6.54 4.28
CA MET A 24 5.25 6.54 3.24
C MET A 24 5.85 7.93 3.03
N THR A 25 7.14 7.98 2.69
CA THR A 25 7.78 9.21 2.21
C THR A 25 7.33 9.53 0.80
N GLN A 26 7.59 10.77 0.34
CA GLN A 26 7.27 11.16 -1.04
C GLN A 26 7.97 10.27 -2.07
N GLU A 27 9.23 9.92 -1.87
CA GLU A 27 9.99 9.05 -2.77
C GLU A 27 9.41 7.63 -2.82
N GLU A 28 9.02 7.09 -1.68
CA GLU A 28 8.34 5.79 -1.60
C GLU A 28 7.01 5.81 -2.36
N LYS A 29 6.21 6.89 -2.21
CA LYS A 29 4.95 7.08 -2.96
C LYS A 29 5.20 7.17 -4.47
N LEU A 30 6.24 7.89 -4.91
CA LEU A 30 6.60 7.98 -6.32
C LEU A 30 7.00 6.61 -6.91
N ARG A 31 7.73 5.78 -6.16
CA ARG A 31 8.10 4.43 -6.58
C ARG A 31 6.85 3.54 -6.73
N ILE A 32 5.96 3.57 -5.74
CA ILE A 32 4.70 2.79 -5.82
C ILE A 32 3.85 3.28 -6.98
N ALA A 33 3.69 4.59 -7.17
CA ALA A 33 2.89 5.14 -8.28
C ALA A 33 3.40 4.69 -9.66
N LYS A 34 4.72 4.74 -9.89
CA LYS A 34 5.34 4.22 -11.13
C LYS A 34 5.08 2.72 -11.31
N GLN A 35 5.15 1.94 -10.24
CA GLN A 35 4.91 0.50 -10.30
C GLN A 35 3.41 0.20 -10.55
N LEU A 36 2.49 0.97 -9.97
CA LEU A 36 1.05 0.85 -10.23
C LEU A 36 0.73 1.17 -11.71
N GLU A 37 1.35 2.21 -12.27
CA GLU A 37 1.22 2.50 -13.71
C GLU A 37 1.78 1.36 -14.58
N LYS A 38 2.95 0.79 -14.22
CA LYS A 38 3.54 -0.37 -14.91
C LYS A 38 2.67 -1.62 -14.78
N LEU A 39 2.03 -1.82 -13.63
CA LEU A 39 1.04 -2.88 -13.41
C LEU A 39 -0.19 -2.70 -14.31
N GLY A 40 -0.49 -1.48 -14.75
CA GLY A 40 -1.62 -1.18 -15.64
C GLY A 40 -2.89 -0.75 -14.90
N VAL A 41 -2.75 -0.20 -13.70
CA VAL A 41 -3.88 0.38 -12.93
C VAL A 41 -4.50 1.53 -13.71
N ASN A 42 -5.83 1.57 -13.79
CA ASN A 42 -6.54 2.61 -14.52
C ASN A 42 -6.51 3.96 -13.79
N VAL A 43 -6.77 3.94 -12.47
CA VAL A 43 -6.81 5.13 -11.61
C VAL A 43 -5.94 4.90 -10.38
N ILE A 44 -5.05 5.84 -10.08
CA ILE A 44 -4.20 5.86 -8.89
C ILE A 44 -4.69 6.98 -7.98
N GLU A 45 -5.30 6.63 -6.85
CA GLU A 45 -5.64 7.60 -5.82
C GLU A 45 -4.38 7.93 -5.02
N ALA A 46 -3.77 9.06 -5.35
CA ALA A 46 -2.43 9.43 -4.92
C ALA A 46 -2.36 9.98 -3.48
N GLY A 47 -3.53 10.26 -2.88
CA GLY A 47 -3.62 10.75 -1.50
C GLY A 47 -4.76 11.75 -1.29
N PHE A 48 -4.68 12.48 -0.17
CA PHE A 48 -5.62 13.51 0.23
C PHE A 48 -4.89 14.86 0.36
N ALA A 49 -4.98 15.70 -0.68
CA ALA A 49 -4.20 16.94 -0.79
C ALA A 49 -4.45 17.95 0.35
N ALA A 50 -5.63 17.93 0.96
CA ALA A 50 -5.97 18.84 2.04
C ALA A 50 -5.46 18.37 3.41
N ALA A 51 -4.99 17.12 3.55
CA ALA A 51 -4.53 16.56 4.82
C ALA A 51 -3.25 17.25 5.32
N SER A 52 -2.27 17.49 4.44
CA SER A 52 -1.03 18.17 4.80
C SER A 52 -0.32 18.80 3.59
N PRO A 53 0.61 19.74 3.80
CA PRO A 53 1.48 20.22 2.73
C PRO A 53 2.33 19.10 2.09
N GLY A 54 2.72 18.09 2.86
CA GLY A 54 3.48 16.92 2.38
C GLY A 54 2.64 16.05 1.43
N ASP A 55 1.36 15.82 1.76
CA ASP A 55 0.45 15.08 0.88
C ASP A 55 0.17 15.85 -0.42
N PHE A 56 -0.07 17.15 -0.33
CA PHE A 56 -0.17 18.01 -1.51
C PHE A 56 1.07 17.88 -2.41
N SER A 57 2.28 18.00 -1.82
CA SER A 57 3.54 17.88 -2.57
C SER A 57 3.71 16.51 -3.21
N SER A 58 3.37 15.45 -2.50
CA SER A 58 3.45 14.07 -3.01
C SER A 58 2.51 13.84 -4.18
N ILE A 59 1.25 14.28 -4.08
CA ILE A 59 0.26 14.18 -5.17
C ILE A 59 0.73 14.99 -6.39
N ASN A 60 1.23 16.21 -6.18
CA ASN A 60 1.74 17.05 -7.27
C ASN A 60 2.97 16.42 -7.95
N ALA A 61 3.87 15.80 -7.19
CA ALA A 61 5.01 15.08 -7.74
C ALA A 61 4.60 13.84 -8.54
N ILE A 62 3.63 13.04 -8.04
CA ILE A 62 3.04 11.90 -8.76
C ILE A 62 2.39 12.38 -10.06
N SER A 63 1.63 13.48 -10.00
CA SER A 63 0.93 14.06 -11.16
C SER A 63 1.86 14.43 -12.31
N LYS A 64 3.12 14.78 -12.01
CA LYS A 64 4.13 15.15 -13.02
C LYS A 64 4.74 13.95 -13.74
N ILE A 65 4.71 12.76 -13.14
CA ILE A 65 5.44 11.59 -13.67
C ILE A 65 4.52 10.52 -14.24
N ILE A 66 3.26 10.45 -13.81
CA ILE A 66 2.29 9.47 -14.30
C ILE A 66 1.69 9.95 -15.62
N ASN A 67 1.69 9.08 -16.63
CA ASN A 67 1.30 9.44 -17.99
C ASN A 67 0.15 8.63 -18.59
N LYS A 68 -0.05 7.38 -18.13
CA LYS A 68 -1.04 6.45 -18.67
C LYS A 68 -2.24 6.28 -17.73
N SER A 69 -1.98 6.16 -16.44
CA SER A 69 -3.04 6.08 -15.43
C SER A 69 -3.61 7.45 -15.13
N THR A 70 -4.87 7.50 -14.70
CA THR A 70 -5.50 8.71 -14.17
C THR A 70 -5.00 8.93 -12.75
N VAL A 71 -4.49 10.12 -12.43
CA VAL A 71 -4.14 10.51 -11.07
C VAL A 71 -5.35 11.11 -10.39
N CYS A 72 -5.72 10.55 -9.24
CA CYS A 72 -6.85 10.98 -8.45
C CYS A 72 -6.41 11.56 -7.11
N SER A 73 -7.09 12.60 -6.64
CA SER A 73 -6.97 13.12 -5.28
C SER A 73 -8.32 13.06 -4.57
N LEU A 74 -8.32 12.51 -3.34
CA LEU A 74 -9.49 12.57 -2.48
C LEU A 74 -9.71 13.99 -1.97
N ALA A 75 -10.98 14.40 -1.81
CA ALA A 75 -11.40 15.65 -1.19
C ALA A 75 -12.73 15.47 -0.44
N ARG A 76 -12.82 16.00 0.78
CA ARG A 76 -14.12 16.15 1.45
C ARG A 76 -14.99 17.09 0.64
N ALA A 77 -16.31 17.01 0.83
CA ALA A 77 -17.27 17.94 0.22
C ALA A 77 -17.15 19.34 0.83
N LEU A 78 -15.97 19.94 0.72
CA LEU A 78 -15.60 21.28 1.13
C LEU A 78 -14.86 21.98 -0.02
N GLU A 79 -15.25 23.20 -0.34
CA GLU A 79 -14.65 23.96 -1.44
C GLU A 79 -13.12 24.09 -1.30
N SER A 80 -12.64 24.34 -0.07
CA SER A 80 -11.21 24.46 0.22
C SER A 80 -10.42 23.17 -0.05
N ASP A 81 -11.01 22.02 0.24
CA ASP A 81 -10.37 20.71 0.02
C ASP A 81 -10.33 20.38 -1.47
N ILE A 82 -11.44 20.60 -2.16
CA ILE A 82 -11.58 20.38 -3.61
C ILE A 82 -10.62 21.28 -4.39
N LYS A 83 -10.49 22.54 -3.99
CA LYS A 83 -9.51 23.46 -4.56
C LYS A 83 -8.08 22.95 -4.40
N LYS A 84 -7.70 22.46 -3.21
CA LYS A 84 -6.37 21.88 -2.97
C LYS A 84 -6.16 20.62 -3.82
N ALA A 85 -7.17 19.75 -3.91
CA ALA A 85 -7.11 18.57 -4.76
C ALA A 85 -6.88 18.92 -6.23
N GLY A 86 -7.69 19.88 -6.77
CA GLY A 86 -7.55 20.37 -8.13
C GLY A 86 -6.18 20.95 -8.43
N GLN A 87 -5.64 21.77 -7.50
CA GLN A 87 -4.29 22.33 -7.63
C GLN A 87 -3.19 21.25 -7.57
N ALA A 88 -3.34 20.23 -6.71
CA ALA A 88 -2.35 19.18 -6.58
C ALA A 88 -2.25 18.28 -7.82
N ILE A 89 -3.39 17.99 -8.47
CA ILE A 89 -3.44 17.16 -9.68
C ILE A 89 -3.31 17.95 -10.98
N GLU A 90 -3.17 19.29 -10.91
CA GLU A 90 -3.10 20.14 -12.10
C GLU A 90 -2.08 19.66 -13.14
N PRO A 91 -0.84 19.23 -12.77
CA PRO A 91 0.14 18.77 -13.75
C PRO A 91 -0.20 17.41 -14.39
N ALA A 92 -1.19 16.66 -13.88
CA ALA A 92 -1.51 15.35 -14.38
C ALA A 92 -2.11 15.40 -15.80
N LYS A 93 -1.68 14.47 -16.65
CA LYS A 93 -2.21 14.32 -18.02
C LYS A 93 -3.65 13.83 -18.01
N HIS A 94 -3.97 12.88 -17.14
CA HIS A 94 -5.30 12.39 -16.87
C HIS A 94 -5.55 12.56 -15.38
N LYS A 95 -6.61 13.25 -15.02
CA LYS A 95 -6.85 13.68 -13.66
C LYS A 95 -8.29 13.49 -13.24
N ARG A 96 -8.48 13.07 -11.98
CA ARG A 96 -9.79 12.87 -11.34
C ARG A 96 -9.81 13.54 -9.98
N ILE A 97 -10.93 14.12 -9.60
CA ILE A 97 -11.24 14.47 -8.21
C ILE A 97 -12.27 13.47 -7.69
N HIS A 98 -11.93 12.84 -6.56
CA HIS A 98 -12.82 11.96 -5.82
C HIS A 98 -13.34 12.73 -4.60
N THR A 99 -14.62 13.08 -4.59
CA THR A 99 -15.23 13.78 -3.46
C THR A 99 -16.27 12.91 -2.77
N PHE A 100 -16.46 13.09 -1.47
CA PHE A 100 -17.35 12.26 -0.68
C PHE A 100 -18.07 13.05 0.41
N ILE A 101 -19.23 12.54 0.80
CA ILE A 101 -19.95 12.94 2.01
C ILE A 101 -20.70 11.75 2.59
N ALA A 102 -20.77 11.67 3.92
CA ALA A 102 -21.46 10.56 4.59
C ALA A 102 -22.99 10.72 4.47
N THR A 103 -23.67 9.58 4.19
CA THR A 103 -25.11 9.52 3.90
C THR A 103 -25.90 8.70 4.92
N SER A 104 -25.24 7.95 5.80
CA SER A 104 -25.96 7.21 6.84
C SER A 104 -26.46 8.12 7.95
N LYS A 105 -27.63 7.77 8.50
CA LYS A 105 -28.26 8.51 9.60
C LYS A 105 -27.28 8.79 10.76
N ILE A 106 -26.53 7.76 11.17
CA ILE A 106 -25.58 7.87 12.28
C ILE A 106 -24.50 8.91 11.99
N HIS A 107 -24.01 9.01 10.75
CA HIS A 107 -23.01 10.01 10.37
C HIS A 107 -23.61 11.39 10.20
N MET A 108 -24.77 11.51 9.58
CA MET A 108 -25.45 12.79 9.41
C MET A 108 -25.77 13.46 10.75
N GLU A 109 -26.29 12.70 11.71
CA GLU A 109 -26.67 13.21 13.04
C GLU A 109 -25.48 13.50 13.95
N ASN A 110 -24.48 12.58 14.00
CA ASN A 110 -23.42 12.63 15.03
C ASN A 110 -22.11 13.25 14.52
N LYS A 111 -21.72 13.00 13.24
CA LYS A 111 -20.47 13.47 12.64
C LYS A 111 -20.68 14.80 11.92
N LEU A 112 -21.62 14.86 10.98
CA LEU A 112 -21.84 16.03 10.14
C LEU A 112 -22.73 17.07 10.80
N ARG A 113 -23.70 16.66 11.62
CA ARG A 113 -24.76 17.51 12.22
C ARG A 113 -25.53 18.26 11.16
N MET A 114 -25.88 17.54 10.07
CA MET A 114 -26.57 18.07 8.89
C MET A 114 -27.85 17.28 8.66
N SER A 115 -28.88 17.98 8.13
CA SER A 115 -30.09 17.29 7.64
C SER A 115 -29.80 16.57 6.31
N PRO A 116 -30.59 15.57 5.91
CA PRO A 116 -30.46 14.92 4.60
C PRO A 116 -30.43 15.91 3.44
N GLU A 117 -31.31 16.93 3.46
CA GLU A 117 -31.34 17.98 2.45
C GLU A 117 -30.02 18.79 2.39
N GLN A 118 -29.42 19.11 3.54
CA GLN A 118 -28.14 19.80 3.61
C GLN A 118 -27.02 18.91 3.05
N VAL A 119 -27.02 17.60 3.35
CA VAL A 119 -26.05 16.63 2.82
C VAL A 119 -26.17 16.53 1.29
N LEU A 120 -27.41 16.41 0.77
CA LEU A 120 -27.66 16.36 -0.67
C LEU A 120 -27.14 17.63 -1.37
N ASN A 121 -27.51 18.80 -0.87
CA ASN A 121 -27.07 20.08 -1.45
C ASN A 121 -25.55 20.20 -1.42
N ARG A 122 -24.90 19.80 -0.32
CA ARG A 122 -23.45 19.80 -0.19
C ARG A 122 -22.78 18.84 -1.17
N GLY A 123 -23.34 17.66 -1.40
CA GLY A 123 -22.85 16.72 -2.42
C GLY A 123 -22.90 17.29 -3.83
N VAL A 124 -24.00 17.95 -4.18
CA VAL A 124 -24.17 18.66 -5.47
C VAL A 124 -23.17 19.80 -5.62
N GLU A 125 -22.98 20.63 -4.59
CA GLU A 125 -21.99 21.71 -4.58
C GLU A 125 -20.58 21.18 -4.78
N ALA A 126 -20.23 20.08 -4.06
CA ALA A 126 -18.91 19.46 -4.15
C ALA A 126 -18.60 18.98 -5.58
N VAL A 127 -19.55 18.36 -6.26
CA VAL A 127 -19.39 17.96 -7.67
C VAL A 127 -19.17 19.19 -8.55
N LYS A 128 -19.94 20.24 -8.37
CA LYS A 128 -19.80 21.47 -9.16
C LYS A 128 -18.44 22.14 -8.94
N TRP A 129 -17.96 22.24 -7.72
CA TRP A 129 -16.61 22.76 -7.43
C TRP A 129 -15.51 21.89 -8.05
N ALA A 130 -15.66 20.56 -8.02
CA ALA A 130 -14.69 19.67 -8.63
C ALA A 130 -14.63 19.81 -10.16
N LEU A 131 -15.75 20.06 -10.81
CA LEU A 131 -15.85 20.31 -12.25
C LEU A 131 -15.13 21.58 -12.72
N GLU A 132 -14.79 22.51 -11.82
CA GLU A 132 -13.94 23.65 -12.17
C GLU A 132 -12.48 23.24 -12.48
N TYR A 133 -12.05 22.05 -12.05
CA TYR A 133 -10.66 21.57 -12.17
C TYR A 133 -10.51 20.36 -13.11
N THR A 134 -11.55 19.55 -13.28
CA THR A 134 -11.54 18.36 -14.14
C THR A 134 -12.95 17.99 -14.57
N ASP A 135 -13.09 17.38 -15.74
CA ASP A 135 -14.35 16.81 -16.23
C ASP A 135 -14.59 15.38 -15.73
N ASP A 136 -13.63 14.76 -15.06
CA ASP A 136 -13.71 13.42 -14.45
C ASP A 136 -13.85 13.56 -12.93
N VAL A 137 -15.09 13.52 -12.45
CA VAL A 137 -15.44 13.63 -11.04
C VAL A 137 -16.08 12.35 -10.57
N GLU A 138 -15.52 11.76 -9.50
CA GLU A 138 -16.09 10.63 -8.77
C GLU A 138 -16.73 11.13 -7.46
N PHE A 139 -17.94 10.64 -7.18
CA PHE A 139 -18.66 10.93 -5.96
C PHE A 139 -18.93 9.65 -5.16
N SER A 140 -18.57 9.67 -3.87
CA SER A 140 -18.82 8.59 -2.91
C SER A 140 -19.87 9.00 -1.87
N ALA A 141 -20.86 8.14 -1.64
CA ALA A 141 -21.76 8.23 -0.49
C ALA A 141 -21.16 7.44 0.69
N GLU A 142 -20.33 8.06 1.53
CA GLU A 142 -19.68 7.39 2.67
C GLU A 142 -20.73 6.68 3.53
N ASP A 143 -20.43 5.41 3.89
CA ASP A 143 -21.30 4.54 4.69
C ASP A 143 -22.63 4.20 4.00
N ALA A 144 -22.58 3.96 2.69
CA ALA A 144 -23.77 3.64 1.88
C ALA A 144 -24.49 2.39 2.38
N VAL A 145 -23.75 1.38 2.87
CA VAL A 145 -24.34 0.12 3.37
C VAL A 145 -25.33 0.32 4.51
N ARG A 146 -25.18 1.37 5.31
CA ARG A 146 -26.06 1.71 6.45
C ARG A 146 -26.95 2.93 6.18
N SER A 147 -26.96 3.41 4.94
CA SER A 147 -27.79 4.54 4.52
C SER A 147 -29.19 4.10 4.08
N ASP A 148 -30.14 5.02 4.15
CA ASP A 148 -31.49 4.80 3.57
C ASP A 148 -31.38 4.73 2.04
N VAL A 149 -31.94 3.67 1.45
CA VAL A 149 -31.82 3.42 0.00
C VAL A 149 -32.51 4.49 -0.83
N ASN A 150 -33.64 5.03 -0.36
CA ASN A 150 -34.33 6.09 -1.08
C ASN A 150 -33.50 7.39 -1.07
N PHE A 151 -32.86 7.68 0.04
CA PHE A 151 -31.93 8.83 0.12
C PHE A 151 -30.69 8.62 -0.78
N LEU A 152 -30.13 7.40 -0.86
CA LEU A 152 -29.08 7.09 -1.82
C LEU A 152 -29.52 7.32 -3.26
N ILE A 153 -30.72 6.89 -3.64
CA ILE A 153 -31.26 7.12 -4.97
C ILE A 153 -31.38 8.62 -5.26
N GLU A 154 -31.88 9.38 -4.31
CA GLU A 154 -32.06 10.83 -4.44
C GLU A 154 -30.73 11.58 -4.61
N ILE A 155 -29.74 11.30 -3.73
CA ILE A 155 -28.43 11.98 -3.80
C ILE A 155 -27.65 11.57 -5.05
N PHE A 156 -27.69 10.30 -5.46
CA PHE A 156 -26.99 9.85 -6.67
C PHE A 156 -27.60 10.48 -7.93
N ASP A 157 -28.92 10.55 -8.05
CA ASP A 157 -29.56 11.26 -9.16
C ASP A 157 -29.15 12.75 -9.19
N ALA A 158 -29.11 13.41 -8.02
CA ALA A 158 -28.74 14.81 -7.93
C ALA A 158 -27.27 15.07 -8.33
N VAL A 159 -26.32 14.24 -7.89
CA VAL A 159 -24.90 14.42 -8.23
C VAL A 159 -24.58 13.99 -9.67
N ILE A 160 -25.31 13.01 -10.23
CA ILE A 160 -25.22 12.68 -11.67
C ILE A 160 -25.67 13.87 -12.52
N LYS A 161 -26.81 14.48 -12.18
CA LYS A 161 -27.29 15.70 -12.83
C LYS A 161 -26.32 16.88 -12.68
N ALA A 162 -25.58 16.93 -11.57
CA ALA A 162 -24.54 17.94 -11.36
C ALA A 162 -23.29 17.69 -12.21
N GLY A 163 -23.09 16.50 -12.76
CA GLY A 163 -22.01 16.15 -13.69
C GLY A 163 -21.01 15.11 -13.20
N ALA A 164 -21.27 14.41 -12.10
CA ALA A 164 -20.46 13.28 -11.68
C ALA A 164 -20.40 12.20 -12.76
N LYS A 165 -19.22 11.64 -13.04
CA LYS A 165 -18.99 10.59 -14.05
C LYS A 165 -18.88 9.21 -13.46
N THR A 166 -18.49 9.12 -12.20
CA THR A 166 -18.40 7.85 -11.46
C THR A 166 -19.14 8.01 -10.14
N ILE A 167 -19.97 7.00 -9.84
CA ILE A 167 -20.71 6.90 -8.58
C ILE A 167 -20.16 5.72 -7.81
N ASN A 168 -19.51 5.99 -6.70
CA ASN A 168 -18.95 4.97 -5.83
C ASN A 168 -19.88 4.68 -4.65
N VAL A 169 -20.11 3.38 -4.41
CA VAL A 169 -20.92 2.89 -3.30
C VAL A 169 -19.99 2.17 -2.32
N PRO A 170 -19.67 2.78 -1.16
CA PRO A 170 -18.75 2.16 -0.21
C PRO A 170 -19.45 1.37 0.91
N ASP A 171 -18.92 0.16 1.18
CA ASP A 171 -19.07 -0.54 2.45
C ASP A 171 -17.96 -0.10 3.42
N THR A 172 -18.13 1.10 3.96
CA THR A 172 -17.11 1.82 4.75
C THR A 172 -16.69 1.08 6.01
N VAL A 173 -17.55 0.26 6.60
CA VAL A 173 -17.29 -0.45 7.85
C VAL A 173 -17.18 -1.97 7.67
N GLY A 174 -17.12 -2.46 6.42
CA GLY A 174 -16.99 -3.89 6.12
C GLY A 174 -18.12 -4.74 6.68
N TYR A 175 -19.35 -4.20 6.68
CA TYR A 175 -20.52 -4.77 7.34
C TYR A 175 -21.32 -5.71 6.45
N SER A 176 -21.20 -5.55 5.14
CA SER A 176 -22.05 -6.27 4.18
C SER A 176 -21.58 -7.71 3.94
N ILE A 177 -22.50 -8.50 3.39
CA ILE A 177 -22.24 -9.84 2.85
C ILE A 177 -22.56 -9.86 1.35
N PRO A 178 -21.98 -10.77 0.53
CA PRO A 178 -22.05 -10.70 -0.93
C PRO A 178 -23.46 -10.58 -1.50
N LYS A 179 -24.41 -11.38 -0.99
CA LYS A 179 -25.79 -11.36 -1.49
C LYS A 179 -26.49 -10.03 -1.23
N SER A 180 -26.39 -9.48 -0.02
CA SER A 180 -27.02 -8.19 0.32
C SER A 180 -26.35 -7.04 -0.42
N TRP A 181 -25.02 -7.10 -0.57
CA TRP A 181 -24.26 -6.10 -1.31
C TRP A 181 -24.63 -6.06 -2.80
N GLY A 182 -24.64 -7.23 -3.46
CA GLY A 182 -25.06 -7.34 -4.85
C GLY A 182 -26.49 -6.85 -5.06
N ASN A 183 -27.41 -7.20 -4.16
CA ASN A 183 -28.80 -6.73 -4.22
C ASN A 183 -28.89 -5.19 -4.13
N LEU A 184 -28.17 -4.58 -3.18
CA LEU A 184 -28.12 -3.11 -3.05
C LEU A 184 -27.60 -2.45 -4.33
N MET A 185 -26.49 -2.97 -4.87
CA MET A 185 -25.91 -2.46 -6.13
C MET A 185 -26.92 -2.56 -7.29
N ASN A 186 -27.58 -3.72 -7.46
CA ASN A 186 -28.59 -3.90 -8.48
C ASN A 186 -29.79 -2.97 -8.30
N GLU A 187 -30.23 -2.76 -7.05
CA GLU A 187 -31.34 -1.86 -6.73
C GLU A 187 -30.98 -0.41 -7.08
N LEU A 188 -29.81 0.07 -6.68
CA LEU A 188 -29.35 1.42 -6.99
C LEU A 188 -29.19 1.64 -8.50
N ILE A 189 -28.50 0.74 -9.20
CA ILE A 189 -28.29 0.83 -10.64
C ILE A 189 -29.60 0.83 -11.42
N SER A 190 -30.59 0.05 -10.96
CA SER A 190 -31.89 -0.05 -11.64
C SER A 190 -32.84 1.11 -11.33
N LYS A 191 -32.72 1.73 -10.15
CA LYS A 191 -33.69 2.75 -9.69
C LYS A 191 -33.21 4.19 -9.82
N VAL A 192 -31.88 4.42 -9.84
CA VAL A 192 -31.33 5.78 -9.99
C VAL A 192 -31.59 6.27 -11.41
N PRO A 193 -32.28 7.39 -11.59
CA PRO A 193 -32.44 8.02 -12.91
C PRO A 193 -31.07 8.35 -13.53
N ASN A 194 -30.93 8.22 -14.85
CA ASN A 194 -29.67 8.45 -15.58
C ASN A 194 -28.50 7.54 -15.15
N SER A 195 -28.78 6.42 -14.52
CA SER A 195 -27.81 5.43 -14.08
C SER A 195 -26.87 4.94 -15.20
N GLN A 196 -27.34 4.93 -16.44
CA GLN A 196 -26.58 4.53 -17.64
C GLN A 196 -25.55 5.56 -18.09
N ASP A 197 -25.59 6.80 -17.56
CA ASP A 197 -24.70 7.88 -17.97
C ASP A 197 -23.41 7.92 -17.14
N VAL A 198 -23.30 7.05 -16.15
CA VAL A 198 -22.17 7.01 -15.20
C VAL A 198 -21.57 5.62 -15.08
N ILE A 199 -20.35 5.57 -14.54
CA ILE A 199 -19.70 4.34 -14.10
C ILE A 199 -20.09 4.09 -12.65
N TRP A 200 -20.60 2.89 -12.38
CA TRP A 200 -20.83 2.44 -11.01
C TRP A 200 -19.56 1.79 -10.46
N SER A 201 -19.15 2.25 -9.29
CA SER A 201 -17.99 1.81 -8.55
C SER A 201 -18.38 1.18 -7.22
N THR A 202 -17.55 0.29 -6.72
CA THR A 202 -17.67 -0.30 -5.40
C THR A 202 -16.38 -0.20 -4.62
N HIS A 203 -16.48 0.10 -3.33
CA HIS A 203 -15.39 0.12 -2.37
C HIS A 203 -15.79 -0.70 -1.15
N CYS A 204 -14.99 -1.70 -0.76
CA CYS A 204 -15.36 -2.59 0.33
C CYS A 204 -14.21 -2.75 1.33
N HIS A 205 -14.48 -2.46 2.61
CA HIS A 205 -13.58 -2.81 3.71
C HIS A 205 -13.75 -4.27 4.13
N ASN A 206 -12.73 -4.81 4.81
CA ASN A 206 -12.58 -6.25 5.03
C ASN A 206 -12.81 -6.69 6.48
N ASP A 207 -13.59 -5.94 7.24
CA ASP A 207 -13.81 -6.19 8.67
C ASP A 207 -14.42 -7.57 8.96
N LEU A 208 -15.28 -8.06 8.07
CA LEU A 208 -15.84 -9.42 8.12
C LEU A 208 -15.10 -10.43 7.21
N GLY A 209 -13.99 -10.05 6.56
CA GLY A 209 -13.27 -10.89 5.63
C GLY A 209 -13.98 -11.08 4.28
N MET A 210 -14.89 -10.15 3.90
CA MET A 210 -15.77 -10.29 2.74
C MET A 210 -15.49 -9.25 1.63
N ALA A 211 -14.49 -8.39 1.78
CA ALA A 211 -14.28 -7.26 0.86
C ALA A 211 -14.16 -7.70 -0.61
N VAL A 212 -13.35 -8.70 -0.91
CA VAL A 212 -13.19 -9.24 -2.26
C VAL A 212 -14.49 -9.86 -2.76
N ALA A 213 -15.16 -10.67 -1.95
CA ALA A 213 -16.41 -11.31 -2.32
C ALA A 213 -17.54 -10.30 -2.55
N ASN A 214 -17.62 -9.25 -1.73
CA ASN A 214 -18.56 -8.14 -1.90
C ASN A 214 -18.27 -7.39 -3.21
N SER A 215 -17.02 -7.03 -3.47
CA SER A 215 -16.62 -6.33 -4.69
C SER A 215 -16.96 -7.14 -5.95
N LEU A 216 -16.67 -8.44 -5.95
CA LEU A 216 -17.04 -9.33 -7.06
C LEU A 216 -18.56 -9.45 -7.23
N SER A 217 -19.31 -9.48 -6.12
CA SER A 217 -20.79 -9.47 -6.16
C SER A 217 -21.32 -8.16 -6.75
N ALA A 218 -20.72 -7.01 -6.42
CA ALA A 218 -21.09 -5.73 -7.04
C ALA A 218 -20.83 -5.74 -8.55
N VAL A 219 -19.69 -6.29 -9.00
CA VAL A 219 -19.34 -6.41 -10.42
C VAL A 219 -20.36 -7.28 -11.17
N GLN A 220 -20.79 -8.39 -10.59
CA GLN A 220 -21.85 -9.24 -11.16
C GLN A 220 -23.19 -8.50 -11.27
N ASN A 221 -23.43 -7.52 -10.42
CA ASN A 221 -24.65 -6.72 -10.36
C ASN A 221 -24.53 -5.34 -11.02
N GLY A 222 -23.52 -5.14 -11.87
CA GLY A 222 -23.45 -3.98 -12.75
C GLY A 222 -22.34 -2.97 -12.45
N ALA A 223 -21.58 -3.09 -11.35
CA ALA A 223 -20.41 -2.26 -11.14
C ALA A 223 -19.37 -2.48 -12.24
N ARG A 224 -18.69 -1.41 -12.65
CA ARG A 224 -17.65 -1.44 -13.69
C ARG A 224 -16.34 -0.76 -13.23
N GLN A 225 -16.29 -0.35 -11.97
CA GLN A 225 -15.07 0.04 -11.27
C GLN A 225 -15.03 -0.65 -9.91
N VAL A 226 -13.83 -1.06 -9.50
CA VAL A 226 -13.55 -1.56 -8.13
C VAL A 226 -12.42 -0.73 -7.55
N GLU A 227 -12.69 -0.11 -6.40
CA GLU A 227 -11.64 0.45 -5.55
C GLU A 227 -11.04 -0.67 -4.71
N CYS A 228 -9.74 -0.80 -4.76
CA CYS A 228 -8.99 -1.85 -4.07
C CYS A 228 -7.57 -1.40 -3.76
N THR A 229 -6.84 -2.21 -3.01
CA THR A 229 -5.44 -1.92 -2.65
C THR A 229 -4.55 -3.12 -2.89
N ILE A 230 -3.28 -2.87 -3.12
CA ILE A 230 -2.27 -3.93 -3.14
C ILE A 230 -2.23 -4.59 -1.75
N ASN A 231 -2.25 -5.91 -1.72
CA ASN A 231 -2.25 -6.75 -0.52
C ASN A 231 -3.46 -6.55 0.41
N GLY A 232 -4.49 -5.83 -0.05
CA GLY A 232 -5.65 -5.50 0.77
C GLY A 232 -5.35 -4.52 1.90
N LEU A 233 -4.32 -3.67 1.79
CA LEU A 233 -4.01 -2.65 2.79
C LEU A 233 -5.17 -1.68 2.97
N GLY A 234 -5.31 -1.11 4.17
CA GLY A 234 -6.32 -0.09 4.48
C GLY A 234 -6.64 0.01 5.96
N GLU A 235 -7.56 0.88 6.29
CA GLU A 235 -8.06 1.06 7.65
C GLU A 235 -8.53 -0.26 8.27
N ARG A 236 -8.28 -0.45 9.55
CA ARG A 236 -8.71 -1.60 10.38
C ARG A 236 -8.26 -2.95 9.82
N ALA A 237 -9.17 -3.71 9.18
CA ALA A 237 -8.88 -5.01 8.55
C ALA A 237 -8.48 -4.90 7.07
N GLY A 238 -8.41 -3.69 6.52
CA GLY A 238 -8.01 -3.40 5.15
C GLY A 238 -9.16 -3.34 4.14
N ASN A 239 -8.78 -3.31 2.88
CA ASN A 239 -9.64 -3.20 1.70
C ASN A 239 -9.74 -4.52 0.92
N ALA A 240 -10.51 -4.53 -0.15
CA ALA A 240 -10.43 -5.58 -1.16
C ALA A 240 -9.03 -5.64 -1.77
N SER A 241 -8.44 -6.83 -1.85
CA SER A 241 -7.11 -7.05 -2.44
C SER A 241 -7.18 -6.97 -3.97
N LEU A 242 -6.40 -6.07 -4.58
CA LEU A 242 -6.34 -5.88 -6.04
C LEU A 242 -6.01 -7.20 -6.77
N GLU A 243 -5.00 -7.90 -6.31
CA GLU A 243 -4.55 -9.16 -6.88
C GLU A 243 -5.65 -10.23 -6.90
N GLU A 244 -6.45 -10.29 -5.84
CA GLU A 244 -7.54 -11.27 -5.72
C GLU A 244 -8.72 -10.92 -6.65
N ILE A 245 -9.08 -9.64 -6.75
CA ILE A 245 -10.09 -9.15 -7.70
C ILE A 245 -9.67 -9.47 -9.14
N VAL A 246 -8.48 -9.04 -9.53
CA VAL A 246 -7.98 -9.18 -10.91
C VAL A 246 -7.88 -10.64 -11.33
N MET A 247 -7.32 -11.49 -10.46
CA MET A 247 -7.17 -12.90 -10.78
C MET A 247 -8.50 -13.66 -10.76
N SER A 248 -9.47 -13.24 -9.95
CA SER A 248 -10.84 -13.79 -10.00
C SER A 248 -11.49 -13.47 -11.34
N ILE A 249 -11.42 -12.23 -11.83
CA ILE A 249 -11.95 -11.83 -13.14
C ILE A 249 -11.27 -12.61 -14.27
N LYS A 250 -9.92 -12.69 -14.23
CA LYS A 250 -9.12 -13.38 -15.25
C LYS A 250 -9.41 -14.89 -15.31
N THR A 251 -9.52 -15.54 -14.15
CA THR A 251 -9.69 -16.99 -14.04
C THR A 251 -11.12 -17.42 -14.31
N ARG A 252 -12.11 -16.60 -13.90
CA ARG A 252 -13.54 -16.92 -14.04
C ARG A 252 -14.22 -16.10 -15.12
N LYS A 253 -13.61 -16.09 -16.33
CA LYS A 253 -14.19 -15.46 -17.54
C LYS A 253 -15.58 -16.00 -17.89
N ASP A 254 -15.84 -17.26 -17.53
CA ASP A 254 -17.14 -17.92 -17.68
C ASP A 254 -18.27 -17.22 -16.92
N ILE A 255 -17.93 -16.55 -15.81
CA ILE A 255 -18.91 -15.84 -14.96
C ILE A 255 -18.91 -14.33 -15.25
N PHE A 256 -17.75 -13.71 -15.34
CA PHE A 256 -17.66 -12.25 -15.37
C PHE A 256 -17.73 -11.69 -16.79
N ASN A 257 -17.16 -12.39 -17.78
CA ASN A 257 -17.01 -11.91 -19.16
C ASN A 257 -16.46 -10.47 -19.26
N LEU A 258 -15.53 -10.13 -18.38
CA LEU A 258 -14.87 -8.84 -18.28
C LEU A 258 -13.37 -9.01 -18.40
N GLU A 259 -12.69 -7.92 -18.76
CA GLU A 259 -11.23 -7.84 -18.84
C GLU A 259 -10.73 -6.64 -18.03
N THR A 260 -9.49 -6.73 -17.57
CA THR A 260 -8.78 -5.60 -16.94
C THR A 260 -7.54 -5.26 -17.73
N LYS A 261 -7.02 -4.04 -17.59
CA LYS A 261 -5.73 -3.63 -18.17
C LYS A 261 -4.52 -4.10 -17.38
N ILE A 262 -4.73 -4.82 -16.31
CA ILE A 262 -3.66 -5.24 -15.40
C ILE A 262 -2.73 -6.24 -16.08
N ASN A 263 -1.44 -5.92 -16.11
CA ASN A 263 -0.38 -6.86 -16.42
C ASN A 263 -0.16 -7.76 -15.19
N THR A 264 -0.80 -8.92 -15.19
CA THR A 264 -0.81 -9.82 -14.03
C THR A 264 0.58 -10.33 -13.65
N GLU A 265 1.53 -10.42 -14.59
CA GLU A 265 2.93 -10.80 -14.32
C GLU A 265 3.67 -9.79 -13.41
N GLN A 266 3.13 -8.59 -13.22
CA GLN A 266 3.67 -7.57 -12.31
C GLN A 266 3.07 -7.65 -10.89
N ILE A 267 2.07 -8.51 -10.64
CA ILE A 267 1.34 -8.56 -9.35
C ILE A 267 2.29 -8.85 -8.19
N VAL A 268 3.06 -9.93 -8.26
CA VAL A 268 3.96 -10.32 -7.16
C VAL A 268 5.05 -9.28 -6.92
N THR A 269 5.61 -8.70 -7.99
CA THR A 269 6.60 -7.62 -7.87
C THR A 269 6.01 -6.41 -7.17
N THR A 270 4.78 -6.02 -7.53
CA THR A 270 4.08 -4.88 -6.90
C THR A 270 3.75 -5.18 -5.44
N SER A 271 3.24 -6.38 -5.15
CA SER A 271 2.94 -6.83 -3.79
C SER A 271 4.17 -6.75 -2.87
N LYS A 272 5.31 -7.27 -3.34
CA LYS A 272 6.59 -7.23 -2.61
C LYS A 272 7.08 -5.79 -2.39
N LEU A 273 7.00 -4.94 -3.42
CA LEU A 273 7.39 -3.53 -3.30
C LEU A 273 6.59 -2.82 -2.22
N VAL A 274 5.26 -2.95 -2.24
CA VAL A 274 4.37 -2.32 -1.25
C VAL A 274 4.62 -2.89 0.14
N SER A 275 4.76 -4.21 0.28
CA SER A 275 5.08 -4.87 1.55
C SER A 275 6.39 -4.35 2.15
N ASN A 276 7.44 -4.23 1.34
CA ASN A 276 8.75 -3.73 1.78
C ASN A 276 8.71 -2.27 2.21
N ILE A 277 8.00 -1.42 1.47
CA ILE A 277 7.90 0.02 1.77
C ILE A 277 7.06 0.26 3.02
N THR A 278 5.92 -0.42 3.14
CA THR A 278 5.00 -0.22 4.26
C THR A 278 5.40 -0.96 5.53
N GLY A 279 6.27 -1.98 5.41
CA GLY A 279 6.64 -2.87 6.52
C GLY A 279 5.51 -3.83 6.92
N TYR A 280 4.47 -4.00 6.08
CA TYR A 280 3.41 -4.98 6.27
C TYR A 280 3.78 -6.27 5.53
N PRO A 281 4.19 -7.35 6.23
CA PRO A 281 4.54 -8.59 5.58
C PRO A 281 3.31 -9.27 4.98
N VAL A 282 3.48 -9.82 3.79
CA VAL A 282 2.47 -10.67 3.16
C VAL A 282 2.44 -12.02 3.88
N GLN A 283 1.26 -12.45 4.31
CA GLN A 283 1.11 -13.77 4.94
C GLN A 283 1.50 -14.87 3.94
N PRO A 284 2.25 -15.91 4.35
CA PRO A 284 2.67 -16.98 3.45
C PRO A 284 1.52 -17.68 2.71
N ASN A 285 0.36 -17.78 3.32
CA ASN A 285 -0.85 -18.38 2.75
C ASN A 285 -1.81 -17.36 2.11
N LYS A 286 -1.39 -16.10 1.94
CA LYS A 286 -2.22 -15.10 1.22
C LYS A 286 -2.46 -15.57 -0.21
N ALA A 287 -3.70 -15.47 -0.65
CA ALA A 287 -4.04 -15.82 -2.03
C ALA A 287 -3.18 -15.04 -3.04
N ILE A 288 -2.81 -15.63 -4.13
CA ILE A 288 -2.08 -15.09 -5.28
C ILE A 288 -0.61 -14.72 -4.96
N VAL A 289 -0.36 -13.94 -3.92
CA VAL A 289 0.96 -13.31 -3.63
C VAL A 289 1.71 -13.91 -2.44
N GLY A 290 1.09 -14.79 -1.68
CA GLY A 290 1.74 -15.48 -0.56
C GLY A 290 2.78 -16.48 -1.05
N ALA A 291 3.85 -16.68 -0.28
CA ALA A 291 4.95 -17.58 -0.65
C ALA A 291 4.50 -19.04 -0.85
N ASN A 292 3.41 -19.45 -0.20
CA ASN A 292 2.83 -20.80 -0.29
C ASN A 292 1.70 -20.91 -1.31
N ALA A 293 1.33 -19.81 -2.00
CA ALA A 293 0.15 -19.79 -2.89
C ALA A 293 0.21 -20.83 -4.03
N PHE A 294 1.42 -21.24 -4.42
CA PHE A 294 1.67 -22.24 -5.47
C PHE A 294 2.54 -23.41 -4.97
N ALA A 295 2.61 -23.63 -3.66
CA ALA A 295 3.38 -24.71 -3.06
C ALA A 295 2.48 -25.89 -2.72
N HIS A 296 2.94 -27.11 -3.02
CA HIS A 296 2.26 -28.35 -2.72
C HIS A 296 3.15 -29.22 -1.84
N GLU A 297 2.74 -29.48 -0.60
CA GLU A 297 3.47 -30.36 0.34
C GLU A 297 2.89 -31.79 0.36
N SER A 298 1.58 -31.94 0.20
CA SER A 298 0.91 -33.23 0.20
C SER A 298 1.30 -34.08 -1.00
N GLY A 299 1.75 -35.35 -0.76
CA GLY A 299 2.12 -36.30 -1.81
C GLY A 299 0.99 -36.55 -2.82
N ILE A 300 -0.27 -36.54 -2.39
CA ILE A 300 -1.45 -36.71 -3.27
C ILE A 300 -1.56 -35.52 -4.24
N HIS A 301 -1.35 -34.30 -3.74
CA HIS A 301 -1.37 -33.11 -4.57
C HIS A 301 -0.20 -33.08 -5.54
N GLN A 302 1.02 -33.41 -5.08
CA GLN A 302 2.21 -33.48 -5.94
C GLN A 302 2.04 -34.51 -7.07
N ASP A 303 1.54 -35.70 -6.77
CA ASP A 303 1.25 -36.74 -7.79
C ASP A 303 0.20 -36.26 -8.80
N GLY A 304 -0.84 -35.58 -8.33
CA GLY A 304 -1.86 -34.98 -9.19
C GLY A 304 -1.28 -33.94 -10.14
N VAL A 305 -0.53 -32.97 -9.63
CA VAL A 305 0.11 -31.89 -10.41
C VAL A 305 1.10 -32.46 -11.44
N LEU A 306 1.90 -33.50 -11.05
CA LEU A 306 2.82 -34.17 -11.96
C LEU A 306 2.10 -34.88 -13.11
N LYS A 307 0.89 -35.40 -12.89
CA LYS A 307 0.08 -36.05 -13.92
C LYS A 307 -0.63 -35.04 -14.81
N HIS A 308 -1.26 -34.03 -14.21
CA HIS A 308 -1.90 -32.93 -14.90
C HIS A 308 -2.04 -31.74 -13.97
N ARG A 309 -1.47 -30.60 -14.32
CA ARG A 309 -1.38 -29.41 -13.45
C ARG A 309 -2.74 -28.91 -12.96
N GLU A 310 -3.72 -28.89 -13.84
CA GLU A 310 -5.09 -28.42 -13.54
C GLU A 310 -5.84 -29.28 -12.51
N THR A 311 -5.29 -30.42 -12.06
CA THR A 311 -5.86 -31.21 -10.98
C THR A 311 -5.94 -30.43 -9.66
N TYR A 312 -4.98 -29.51 -9.43
CA TYR A 312 -4.87 -28.71 -8.21
C TYR A 312 -4.50 -27.22 -8.46
N GLU A 313 -4.22 -26.82 -9.69
CA GLU A 313 -3.87 -25.45 -10.03
C GLU A 313 -4.92 -24.83 -10.97
N ILE A 314 -5.51 -23.71 -10.57
CA ILE A 314 -6.48 -22.93 -11.38
C ILE A 314 -5.80 -21.82 -12.17
N MET A 315 -4.52 -21.55 -11.92
CA MET A 315 -3.66 -20.58 -12.60
C MET A 315 -2.20 -21.00 -12.42
N ARG A 316 -1.30 -20.51 -13.25
CA ARG A 316 0.13 -20.82 -13.13
C ARG A 316 0.83 -19.74 -12.32
N ALA A 317 1.89 -20.10 -11.60
CA ALA A 317 2.71 -19.18 -10.83
C ALA A 317 3.25 -18.01 -11.69
N GLN A 318 3.65 -18.31 -12.94
CA GLN A 318 4.16 -17.33 -13.89
C GLN A 318 3.10 -16.29 -14.29
N ASP A 319 1.82 -16.66 -14.32
CA ASP A 319 0.72 -15.76 -14.71
C ASP A 319 0.58 -14.55 -13.76
N VAL A 320 1.17 -14.63 -12.57
CA VAL A 320 1.15 -13.59 -11.54
C VAL A 320 2.53 -13.05 -11.18
N GLY A 321 3.58 -13.51 -11.89
CA GLY A 321 4.95 -13.03 -11.71
C GLY A 321 5.79 -13.82 -10.69
N TRP A 322 5.33 -15.00 -10.26
CA TRP A 322 6.21 -15.98 -9.62
C TRP A 322 7.02 -16.68 -10.72
N GLY A 323 8.32 -16.34 -10.86
CA GLY A 323 9.16 -16.90 -11.91
C GLY A 323 9.80 -18.24 -11.57
N ASP A 324 9.99 -19.08 -12.60
CA ASP A 324 10.86 -20.27 -12.52
C ASP A 324 12.36 -19.90 -12.65
N ASN A 325 12.68 -18.72 -13.14
CA ASN A 325 14.04 -18.27 -13.41
C ASN A 325 14.60 -17.42 -12.28
N LYS A 326 15.11 -18.09 -11.25
CA LYS A 326 16.13 -17.48 -10.39
C LYS A 326 17.41 -17.35 -11.20
N ILE A 327 17.64 -16.22 -11.86
CA ILE A 327 19.02 -15.79 -12.12
C ILE A 327 19.58 -15.51 -10.73
N SER A 328 20.26 -16.48 -10.16
CA SER A 328 20.96 -16.30 -8.89
C SER A 328 22.09 -15.31 -9.14
N LEU A 329 21.90 -14.08 -8.72
CA LEU A 329 22.98 -13.13 -8.64
C LEU A 329 23.89 -13.55 -7.50
N GLY A 330 25.20 -13.55 -7.74
CA GLY A 330 26.18 -13.97 -6.76
C GLY A 330 27.48 -13.19 -6.91
N LYS A 331 28.50 -13.60 -6.18
CA LYS A 331 29.83 -12.96 -6.14
C LYS A 331 30.45 -12.68 -7.52
N LEU A 332 30.17 -13.55 -8.51
CA LEU A 332 30.71 -13.41 -9.88
C LEU A 332 29.81 -12.58 -10.82
N SER A 333 28.63 -12.18 -10.37
CA SER A 333 27.73 -11.36 -11.19
C SER A 333 28.29 -9.97 -11.45
N GLY A 334 28.27 -9.55 -12.70
CA GLY A 334 28.74 -8.23 -13.13
C GLY A 334 27.64 -7.16 -12.97
N ARG A 335 28.06 -5.86 -13.02
CA ARG A 335 27.19 -4.68 -12.90
C ARG A 335 25.99 -4.71 -13.86
N ASN A 336 26.18 -5.17 -15.09
CA ASN A 336 25.11 -5.24 -16.09
C ASN A 336 24.04 -6.29 -15.72
N ALA A 337 24.46 -7.45 -15.20
CA ALA A 337 23.53 -8.47 -14.72
C ALA A 337 22.71 -7.94 -13.52
N PHE A 338 23.36 -7.23 -12.60
CA PHE A 338 22.70 -6.57 -11.49
C PHE A 338 21.71 -5.48 -11.96
N LYS A 339 22.12 -4.61 -12.89
CA LYS A 339 21.25 -3.57 -13.49
C LYS A 339 20.04 -4.19 -14.18
N ASN A 340 20.23 -5.23 -14.97
CA ASN A 340 19.12 -5.93 -15.64
C ASN A 340 18.16 -6.53 -14.62
N ARG A 341 18.68 -7.11 -13.54
CA ARG A 341 17.83 -7.66 -12.49
C ARG A 341 17.03 -6.58 -11.75
N LEU A 342 17.62 -5.41 -11.51
CA LEU A 342 16.88 -4.25 -10.97
C LEU A 342 15.71 -3.87 -11.89
N VAL A 343 15.95 -3.80 -13.21
CA VAL A 343 14.90 -3.49 -14.19
C VAL A 343 13.80 -4.55 -14.18
N GLU A 344 14.16 -5.84 -14.14
CA GLU A 344 13.20 -6.96 -14.03
C GLU A 344 12.36 -6.86 -12.74
N LEU A 345 12.96 -6.42 -11.64
CA LEU A 345 12.28 -6.20 -10.36
C LEU A 345 11.47 -4.89 -10.30
N GLY A 346 11.45 -4.12 -11.40
CA GLY A 346 10.77 -2.83 -11.44
C GLY A 346 11.45 -1.73 -10.63
N ILE A 347 12.75 -1.89 -10.34
CA ILE A 347 13.56 -0.94 -9.59
C ILE A 347 14.32 -0.06 -10.58
N GLU A 348 14.00 1.22 -10.64
CA GLU A 348 14.76 2.25 -11.34
C GLU A 348 15.56 3.05 -10.32
N LEU A 349 16.86 3.21 -10.57
CA LEU A 349 17.75 4.04 -9.77
C LEU A 349 17.99 5.37 -10.48
N ASP A 350 18.01 6.46 -9.73
CA ASP A 350 17.95 7.82 -10.26
C ASP A 350 19.25 8.25 -10.98
N SER A 351 20.39 7.57 -10.74
CA SER A 351 21.64 7.86 -11.41
C SER A 351 22.59 6.66 -11.47
N ASP A 352 23.62 6.76 -12.32
CA ASP A 352 24.68 5.75 -12.39
C ASP A 352 25.55 5.72 -11.11
N GLU A 353 25.64 6.82 -10.35
CA GLU A 353 26.32 6.89 -9.07
C GLU A 353 25.58 6.04 -8.03
N VAL A 354 24.26 6.18 -7.95
CA VAL A 354 23.39 5.37 -7.06
C VAL A 354 23.45 3.90 -7.46
N LEU A 355 23.46 3.60 -8.76
CA LEU A 355 23.63 2.22 -9.24
C LEU A 355 24.99 1.64 -8.81
N ASN A 356 26.07 2.41 -8.89
CA ASN A 356 27.41 1.96 -8.49
C ASN A 356 27.49 1.70 -6.98
N SER A 357 27.01 2.64 -6.17
CA SER A 357 26.94 2.50 -4.71
C SER A 357 26.12 1.26 -4.29
N THR A 358 24.95 1.08 -4.89
CA THR A 358 24.10 -0.10 -4.63
C THR A 358 24.79 -1.40 -5.10
N PHE A 359 25.49 -1.36 -6.23
CA PHE A 359 26.25 -2.51 -6.73
C PHE A 359 27.43 -2.87 -5.83
N ASP A 360 28.16 -1.90 -5.28
CA ASP A 360 29.25 -2.16 -4.33
C ASP A 360 28.74 -2.82 -3.06
N ARG A 361 27.58 -2.38 -2.57
CA ARG A 361 26.90 -3.02 -1.43
C ARG A 361 26.38 -4.42 -1.75
N PHE A 362 25.85 -4.62 -2.97
CA PHE A 362 25.50 -5.95 -3.48
C PHE A 362 26.74 -6.87 -3.47
N LYS A 363 27.90 -6.41 -3.94
CA LYS A 363 29.14 -7.20 -3.93
C LYS A 363 29.58 -7.54 -2.51
N ALA A 364 29.51 -6.58 -1.58
CA ALA A 364 29.81 -6.81 -0.17
C ALA A 364 28.86 -7.83 0.49
N LEU A 365 27.58 -7.84 0.09
CA LEU A 365 26.62 -8.84 0.52
C LEU A 365 26.94 -10.21 -0.09
N ALA A 366 27.23 -10.25 -1.40
CA ALA A 366 27.56 -11.48 -2.13
C ALA A 366 28.87 -12.13 -1.67
N ASP A 367 29.77 -11.37 -1.02
CA ASP A 367 30.95 -11.93 -0.37
C ASP A 367 30.64 -12.63 0.97
N LYS A 368 29.52 -12.26 1.60
CA LYS A 368 29.08 -12.80 2.90
C LYS A 368 28.01 -13.90 2.77
N LYS A 369 27.39 -14.00 1.61
CA LYS A 369 26.22 -14.87 1.38
C LYS A 369 26.40 -15.70 0.10
N SER A 370 26.15 -17.02 0.19
CA SER A 370 26.34 -17.94 -0.94
C SER A 370 25.31 -17.74 -2.06
N GLU A 371 24.08 -17.34 -1.73
CA GLU A 371 23.01 -17.07 -2.67
C GLU A 371 22.36 -15.72 -2.36
N ILE A 372 22.15 -14.91 -3.40
CA ILE A 372 21.45 -13.60 -3.34
C ILE A 372 20.08 -13.75 -3.97
N TYR A 373 19.07 -13.41 -3.23
CA TYR A 373 17.67 -13.44 -3.67
C TYR A 373 17.15 -12.04 -4.02
N ASP A 374 16.00 -11.96 -4.69
CA ASP A 374 15.39 -10.70 -5.09
C ASP A 374 15.06 -9.79 -3.90
N GLU A 375 14.68 -10.42 -2.79
CA GLU A 375 14.40 -9.74 -1.52
C GLU A 375 15.63 -9.04 -0.96
N ASP A 376 16.81 -9.63 -1.13
CA ASP A 376 18.08 -9.00 -0.74
C ASP A 376 18.36 -7.75 -1.57
N ILE A 377 18.06 -7.81 -2.88
CA ILE A 377 18.23 -6.68 -3.79
C ILE A 377 17.27 -5.55 -3.42
N HIS A 378 16.00 -5.88 -3.15
CA HIS A 378 15.03 -4.90 -2.66
C HIS A 378 15.48 -4.24 -1.36
N ALA A 379 16.01 -5.02 -0.41
CA ALA A 379 16.54 -4.49 0.85
C ALA A 379 17.71 -3.53 0.62
N LEU A 380 18.68 -3.90 -0.24
CA LEU A 380 19.82 -3.04 -0.60
C LEU A 380 19.38 -1.69 -1.18
N VAL A 381 18.39 -1.72 -2.08
CA VAL A 381 17.87 -0.49 -2.70
C VAL A 381 17.10 0.36 -1.70
N THR A 382 16.28 -0.26 -0.84
CA THR A 382 15.54 0.45 0.20
C THR A 382 16.47 1.16 1.18
N GLU A 383 17.60 0.53 1.54
CA GLU A 383 18.64 1.14 2.36
C GLU A 383 19.29 2.36 1.68
N GLU A 384 19.47 2.37 0.35
CA GLU A 384 20.00 3.52 -0.40
C GLU A 384 19.08 4.74 -0.36
N PHE A 385 17.76 4.53 -0.55
CA PHE A 385 16.78 5.62 -0.49
C PHE A 385 16.60 6.19 0.92
N VAL A 386 16.85 5.39 1.96
CA VAL A 386 16.85 5.84 3.36
C VAL A 386 18.06 6.71 3.67
N SER A 387 19.19 6.55 2.96
CA SER A 387 20.44 7.28 3.19
C SER A 387 20.44 8.73 2.65
N VAL A 388 19.47 9.12 1.83
CA VAL A 388 19.38 10.48 1.24
C VAL A 388 18.62 11.47 2.14
N ALA A 389 17.75 10.99 3.04
CA ALA A 389 17.23 11.82 4.12
C ALA A 389 18.36 12.04 5.14
N VAL A 390 18.62 13.29 5.55
CA VAL A 390 19.62 13.63 6.58
C VAL A 390 19.31 12.83 7.84
N ASP A 391 19.96 11.68 7.99
CA ASP A 391 19.79 10.81 9.15
C ASP A 391 20.37 11.48 10.37
N ARG A 392 19.50 11.94 11.26
CA ARG A 392 19.89 12.46 12.56
C ARG A 392 20.63 11.43 13.40
N PHE A 393 20.18 10.17 13.34
CA PHE A 393 20.76 9.06 14.06
C PHE A 393 21.36 8.05 13.09
N LYS A 394 22.65 7.78 13.17
CA LYS A 394 23.36 6.82 12.35
C LYS A 394 24.17 5.86 13.21
N LEU A 395 24.00 4.55 13.01
CA LEU A 395 24.79 3.53 13.67
C LEU A 395 26.27 3.61 13.21
N ILE A 396 27.19 3.68 14.15
CA ILE A 396 28.64 3.66 13.90
C ILE A 396 29.21 2.31 14.31
N SER A 397 28.95 1.86 15.55
CA SER A 397 29.38 0.56 16.02
C SER A 397 28.39 -0.04 17.02
N LEU A 398 28.33 -1.35 17.04
CA LEU A 398 27.54 -2.13 17.99
C LEU A 398 28.34 -3.33 18.46
N LYS A 399 28.45 -3.47 19.77
CA LYS A 399 28.96 -4.67 20.44
C LYS A 399 27.87 -5.23 21.33
N SER A 400 27.41 -6.44 21.03
CA SER A 400 26.44 -7.16 21.83
C SER A 400 27.05 -8.44 22.38
N ILE A 401 26.80 -8.73 23.67
CA ILE A 401 27.33 -9.90 24.35
C ILE A 401 26.15 -10.63 24.98
N THR A 402 26.01 -11.90 24.62
CA THR A 402 25.06 -12.82 25.23
C THR A 402 25.82 -13.88 26.01
N ASP A 403 25.47 -14.05 27.29
CA ASP A 403 26.03 -15.02 28.20
C ASP A 403 24.88 -15.76 28.88
N THR A 404 24.96 -17.08 28.99
CA THR A 404 23.92 -17.90 29.63
C THR A 404 23.85 -17.66 31.15
N GLN A 405 24.89 -17.12 31.76
CA GLN A 405 24.99 -16.92 33.20
C GLN A 405 24.88 -15.44 33.63
N LYS A 406 24.93 -14.50 32.66
CA LYS A 406 24.87 -13.05 32.91
C LYS A 406 23.78 -12.41 32.05
N LYS A 407 23.31 -11.25 32.48
CA LYS A 407 22.38 -10.48 31.65
C LYS A 407 23.04 -10.08 30.35
N PRO A 408 22.32 -10.20 29.21
CA PRO A 408 22.77 -9.66 27.95
C PRO A 408 23.11 -8.18 28.04
N PHE A 409 24.17 -7.79 27.35
CA PHE A 409 24.73 -6.43 27.42
C PHE A 409 25.00 -5.93 26.01
N ALA A 410 24.69 -4.65 25.75
CA ALA A 410 25.02 -3.97 24.53
C ALA A 410 25.79 -2.68 24.80
N GLU A 411 26.81 -2.41 23.97
CA GLU A 411 27.53 -1.16 23.88
C GLU A 411 27.36 -0.63 22.45
N ILE A 412 26.86 0.60 22.33
CA ILE A 412 26.52 1.18 21.03
C ILE A 412 27.17 2.55 20.89
N GLU A 413 27.65 2.85 19.69
CA GLU A 413 28.07 4.17 19.27
C GLU A 413 27.19 4.64 18.11
N ILE A 414 26.61 5.82 18.25
CA ILE A 414 25.71 6.43 17.28
C ILE A 414 26.18 7.84 16.98
N SER A 415 26.21 8.22 15.70
CA SER A 415 26.30 9.63 15.31
C SER A 415 24.93 10.28 15.45
N VAL A 416 24.83 11.36 16.20
CA VAL A 416 23.63 12.18 16.38
C VAL A 416 23.91 13.59 15.87
N ASP A 417 23.29 13.98 14.76
CA ASP A 417 23.55 15.26 14.08
C ASP A 417 25.07 15.49 13.79
N GLY A 418 25.83 14.41 13.52
CA GLY A 418 27.27 14.43 13.25
C GLY A 418 28.15 14.24 14.49
N GLU A 419 27.62 14.32 15.71
CA GLU A 419 28.37 14.09 16.95
C GLU A 419 28.30 12.60 17.37
N LEU A 420 29.44 12.02 17.74
CA LEU A 420 29.54 10.65 18.26
C LEU A 420 29.05 10.57 19.70
N LYS A 421 28.13 9.66 19.99
CA LYS A 421 27.63 9.40 21.34
C LYS A 421 27.62 7.90 21.62
N ASN A 422 28.06 7.54 22.83
CA ASN A 422 28.18 6.15 23.27
C ASN A 422 27.25 5.90 24.43
N ALA A 423 26.66 4.70 24.48
CA ALA A 423 25.90 4.20 25.60
C ALA A 423 26.08 2.70 25.79
N LYS A 424 25.82 2.25 27.04
CA LYS A 424 25.87 0.84 27.43
C LYS A 424 24.59 0.52 28.21
N ALA A 425 24.01 -0.63 27.93
CA ALA A 425 22.81 -1.09 28.65
C ALA A 425 22.77 -2.60 28.79
N GLU A 426 22.13 -3.07 29.87
CA GLU A 426 21.76 -4.46 30.06
C GLU A 426 20.28 -4.64 29.69
N GLY A 427 19.92 -5.83 29.20
CA GLY A 427 18.55 -6.15 28.80
C GLY A 427 18.15 -7.59 29.10
N GLY A 428 16.88 -7.91 28.84
CA GLY A 428 16.35 -9.26 28.90
C GLY A 428 16.83 -10.17 27.77
N GLY A 429 17.38 -9.57 26.70
CA GLY A 429 17.98 -10.20 25.53
C GLY A 429 18.91 -9.23 24.80
N PRO A 430 19.68 -9.70 23.79
CA PRO A 430 20.62 -8.84 23.06
C PRO A 430 19.94 -7.66 22.34
N VAL A 431 18.73 -7.87 21.78
CA VAL A 431 17.95 -6.82 21.14
C VAL A 431 17.42 -5.80 22.15
N ASP A 432 16.89 -6.26 23.30
CA ASP A 432 16.40 -5.37 24.37
C ASP A 432 17.54 -4.52 24.95
N ALA A 433 18.72 -5.12 25.17
CA ALA A 433 19.91 -4.39 25.59
C ALA A 433 20.31 -3.31 24.57
N THR A 434 20.25 -3.64 23.27
CA THR A 434 20.57 -2.71 22.18
C THR A 434 19.56 -1.55 22.12
N PHE A 435 18.27 -1.82 22.20
CA PHE A 435 17.22 -0.78 22.16
C PHE A 435 17.33 0.14 23.38
N LYS A 436 17.61 -0.40 24.57
CA LYS A 436 17.86 0.39 25.76
C LYS A 436 19.09 1.29 25.63
N ALA A 437 20.18 0.79 25.05
CA ALA A 437 21.38 1.57 24.78
C ALA A 437 21.09 2.71 23.78
N ILE A 438 20.31 2.46 22.72
CA ILE A 438 19.84 3.50 21.78
C ILE A 438 19.03 4.57 22.52
N GLU A 439 18.06 4.17 23.38
CA GLU A 439 17.19 5.11 24.11
C GLU A 439 17.95 5.97 25.12
N LEU A 440 19.03 5.49 25.73
CA LEU A 440 19.90 6.31 26.57
C LEU A 440 20.51 7.49 25.80
N ILE A 441 20.79 7.32 24.50
CA ILE A 441 21.32 8.37 23.63
C ILE A 441 20.19 9.22 23.05
N ALA A 442 19.19 8.57 22.47
CA ALA A 442 18.11 9.22 21.72
C ALA A 442 17.12 9.96 22.61
N LYS A 443 16.87 9.44 23.84
CA LYS A 443 15.88 9.96 24.80
C LYS A 443 14.54 10.24 24.12
N SER A 444 14.12 9.32 23.28
CA SER A 444 13.01 9.53 22.37
C SER A 444 11.66 9.50 23.07
N ASN A 445 11.55 8.79 24.20
CA ASN A 445 10.29 8.49 24.89
C ASN A 445 9.25 7.89 23.94
N THR A 446 9.68 6.97 23.08
CA THR A 446 8.82 6.25 22.15
C THR A 446 8.31 4.96 22.77
N GLU A 447 7.11 4.55 22.38
CA GLU A 447 6.56 3.24 22.68
C GLU A 447 6.84 2.28 21.52
N LEU A 448 7.37 1.10 21.82
CA LEU A 448 7.59 0.03 20.85
C LEU A 448 6.29 -0.77 20.69
N LEU A 449 5.58 -0.60 19.58
CA LEU A 449 4.31 -1.27 19.29
C LEU A 449 4.49 -2.63 18.59
N LEU A 450 5.55 -2.79 17.80
CA LEU A 450 5.83 -4.00 17.04
C LEU A 450 7.35 -4.19 16.90
N TYR A 451 7.77 -5.43 17.14
CA TYR A 451 9.06 -5.95 16.73
C TYR A 451 8.83 -7.25 15.97
N SER A 452 9.16 -7.27 14.70
CA SER A 452 8.98 -8.43 13.82
C SER A 452 10.26 -8.76 13.09
N VAL A 453 10.59 -10.04 13.05
CA VAL A 453 11.74 -10.56 12.33
C VAL A 453 11.25 -11.51 11.25
N ASN A 454 11.57 -11.20 10.00
CA ASN A 454 11.27 -12.05 8.87
C ASN A 454 12.57 -12.56 8.24
N ASN A 455 12.66 -13.85 8.01
CA ASN A 455 13.73 -14.38 7.19
C ASN A 455 13.46 -14.05 5.74
N ILE A 456 14.38 -13.31 5.12
CA ILE A 456 14.27 -12.98 3.70
C ILE A 456 14.68 -14.19 2.86
N THR A 457 15.51 -15.07 3.42
CA THR A 457 16.12 -16.19 2.69
C THR A 457 16.25 -17.43 3.58
N SER A 458 16.45 -18.59 2.99
CA SER A 458 16.73 -19.86 3.69
C SER A 458 18.24 -20.10 3.79
N GLY A 459 18.69 -20.70 4.88
CA GLY A 459 20.10 -21.06 5.14
C GLY A 459 20.62 -20.43 6.44
N THR A 460 21.79 -20.89 6.90
CA THR A 460 22.44 -20.42 8.13
C THR A 460 23.05 -19.02 8.00
N ASP A 461 23.22 -18.53 6.77
CA ASP A 461 23.70 -17.21 6.37
C ASP A 461 22.55 -16.29 5.90
N SER A 462 21.32 -16.64 6.27
CA SER A 462 20.10 -15.90 5.93
C SER A 462 20.16 -14.45 6.40
N LYS A 463 19.81 -13.52 5.51
CA LYS A 463 19.61 -12.11 5.88
C LYS A 463 18.23 -11.98 6.56
N GLY A 464 18.24 -11.53 7.81
CA GLY A 464 17.02 -11.20 8.54
C GLY A 464 16.58 -9.78 8.23
N GLN A 465 15.31 -9.58 7.93
CA GLN A 465 14.66 -8.27 7.89
C GLN A 465 13.93 -8.02 9.20
N VAL A 466 14.23 -6.91 9.83
CA VAL A 466 13.56 -6.48 11.05
C VAL A 466 12.66 -5.29 10.75
N THR A 467 11.43 -5.38 11.22
CA THR A 467 10.48 -4.27 11.26
C THR A 467 10.27 -3.83 12.70
N VAL A 468 10.53 -2.56 12.98
CA VAL A 468 10.25 -1.91 14.26
C VAL A 468 9.15 -0.89 14.05
N ARG A 469 8.10 -0.92 14.88
CA ARG A 469 7.05 0.09 14.88
C ARG A 469 7.11 0.87 16.18
N LEU A 470 7.35 2.19 16.07
CA LEU A 470 7.42 3.11 17.21
C LEU A 470 6.25 4.09 17.19
N ALA A 471 5.73 4.40 18.40
CA ALA A 471 4.73 5.44 18.60
C ALA A 471 5.27 6.55 19.48
N LYS A 472 4.89 7.81 19.18
CA LYS A 472 5.15 8.99 20.01
C LYS A 472 4.14 10.09 19.70
N GLY A 473 3.44 10.59 20.75
CA GLY A 473 2.54 11.73 20.60
C GLY A 473 1.43 11.53 19.57
N GLY A 474 0.85 10.31 19.49
CA GLY A 474 -0.18 9.94 18.51
C GLY A 474 0.36 9.61 17.12
N ARG A 475 1.64 9.78 16.87
CA ARG A 475 2.30 9.42 15.59
C ARG A 475 2.89 8.02 15.67
N VAL A 476 2.62 7.18 14.67
CA VAL A 476 3.14 5.82 14.54
C VAL A 476 3.96 5.71 13.26
N VAL A 477 5.16 5.16 13.34
CA VAL A 477 6.05 4.94 12.19
C VAL A 477 6.63 3.54 12.19
N ASN A 478 6.93 3.00 11.00
CA ASN A 478 7.70 1.78 10.82
C ASN A 478 9.14 2.13 10.44
N GLY A 479 10.09 1.45 11.09
CA GLY A 479 11.48 1.42 10.67
C GLY A 479 11.85 0.03 10.19
N LEU A 480 12.68 -0.03 9.16
CA LEU A 480 13.19 -1.26 8.56
C LEU A 480 14.71 -1.32 8.70
N GLY A 481 15.22 -2.50 8.94
CA GLY A 481 16.64 -2.80 8.94
C GLY A 481 16.89 -4.21 8.48
N SER A 482 17.99 -4.46 7.79
CA SER A 482 18.32 -5.78 7.28
C SER A 482 19.80 -6.05 7.39
N ASP A 483 20.15 -7.15 8.00
CA ASP A 483 21.53 -7.63 8.11
C ASP A 483 21.53 -9.17 8.29
N THR A 484 22.68 -9.81 8.08
CA THR A 484 22.89 -11.20 8.46
C THR A 484 22.93 -11.39 9.97
N ASP A 485 23.33 -10.35 10.72
CA ASP A 485 23.21 -10.28 12.17
C ASP A 485 21.90 -9.60 12.56
N ILE A 486 21.04 -10.34 13.24
CA ILE A 486 19.70 -9.86 13.62
C ILE A 486 19.74 -8.72 14.63
N VAL A 487 20.81 -8.60 15.45
CA VAL A 487 20.95 -7.52 16.43
C VAL A 487 21.33 -6.23 15.71
N ILE A 488 22.19 -6.33 14.69
CA ILE A 488 22.52 -5.19 13.80
C ILE A 488 21.28 -4.76 13.02
N ALA A 489 20.56 -5.70 12.38
CA ALA A 489 19.31 -5.42 11.66
C ALA A 489 18.29 -4.72 12.58
N SER A 490 18.16 -5.18 13.84
CA SER A 490 17.26 -4.58 14.82
C SER A 490 17.64 -3.14 15.18
N SER A 491 18.94 -2.87 15.38
CA SER A 491 19.43 -1.51 15.68
C SER A 491 19.17 -0.56 14.51
N MET A 492 19.40 -1.02 13.27
CA MET A 492 19.14 -0.24 12.05
C MET A 492 17.64 0.07 11.91
N ALA A 493 16.76 -0.91 12.14
CA ALA A 493 15.32 -0.72 12.10
C ALA A 493 14.85 0.31 13.14
N TYR A 494 15.37 0.23 14.36
CA TYR A 494 15.02 1.17 15.43
C TYR A 494 15.47 2.60 15.13
N LEU A 495 16.71 2.78 14.68
CA LEU A 495 17.25 4.10 14.29
C LEU A 495 16.51 4.68 13.08
N ASN A 496 16.14 3.84 12.10
CA ASN A 496 15.33 4.25 10.96
C ASN A 496 13.95 4.77 11.40
N ALA A 497 13.28 4.06 12.32
CA ALA A 497 12.02 4.54 12.89
C ALA A 497 12.18 5.86 13.64
N LEU A 498 13.25 6.03 14.43
CA LEU A 498 13.55 7.28 15.12
C LEU A 498 13.77 8.44 14.14
N ASN A 499 14.53 8.23 13.06
CA ASN A 499 14.76 9.24 12.03
C ASN A 499 13.45 9.68 11.38
N LYS A 500 12.53 8.74 11.08
CA LYS A 500 11.20 9.04 10.57
C LYS A 500 10.32 9.84 11.56
N LEU A 501 10.45 9.58 12.87
CA LEU A 501 9.72 10.35 13.90
C LEU A 501 10.20 11.79 14.06
N VAL A 502 11.49 12.02 13.84
CA VAL A 502 12.12 13.35 14.00
C VAL A 502 11.98 14.19 12.72
N SER A 503 11.86 13.56 11.54
CA SER A 503 11.60 14.31 10.30
C SER A 503 10.30 15.11 10.41
N LYS A 504 10.38 16.43 10.17
CA LYS A 504 9.27 17.39 10.31
C LYS A 504 8.21 17.25 9.21
N ALA A 505 7.54 16.14 9.13
CA ALA A 505 6.30 16.03 8.36
C ALA A 505 5.14 15.98 9.35
N GLU A 506 4.61 17.14 9.73
CA GLU A 506 3.33 17.22 10.45
C GLU A 506 2.22 16.68 9.53
N ARG A 507 1.60 15.60 9.93
CA ARG A 507 0.38 15.07 9.28
C ARG A 507 -0.78 15.23 10.25
N ALA A 508 -1.78 16.02 9.88
CA ALA A 508 -3.07 15.99 10.53
C ALA A 508 -3.80 14.69 10.12
N HIS A 509 -4.45 14.03 11.05
CA HIS A 509 -5.27 12.86 10.76
C HIS A 509 -6.41 13.28 9.80
N PRO A 510 -6.65 12.59 8.66
CA PRO A 510 -7.62 13.02 7.65
C PRO A 510 -9.08 13.09 8.12
N GLN A 511 -9.38 12.61 9.31
CA GLN A 511 -10.75 12.47 9.82
C GLN A 511 -11.08 13.35 11.05
N VAL A 512 -10.22 14.31 11.41
CA VAL A 512 -10.53 15.26 12.50
C VAL A 512 -10.81 16.64 11.93
#